data_ae843b3392d2efb0dbfc8a057c934aef
#
_entry.id   ae843b3392d2efb0dbfc8a057c934aef
#
_cell.length_a   1.000
_cell.length_b   1.000
_cell.length_c   1.000
_cell.angle_alpha   90.00
_cell.angle_beta   90.00
_cell.angle_gamma   90.00
#
_symmetry.space_group_name_H-M   'P 1'
#
loop_
_entity.id
_entity.type
_entity.pdbx_description
1 polymer ?
#
loop_
_entity_poly.entity_id
_entity_poly.type
_entity_poly.pdbx_seq_one_letter_code
_entity_poly.pdbx_strand_id
1 'polypeptide(L)'
;MKMLTLICREGIEDETRAMLSELNITGYTVISGVLGSGITGTVTGKAWTDRNTLYLIALDDAHMAKLVDAVRELHTRLVQENDGHEVRFKAFVQPCEMIV
;
A
#
# COMPACT_ATOMS: atom_id res chain seq x y z
N MET A 1 -19.21 -2.97 0.83
CA MET A 1 -17.88 -3.34 0.30
C MET A 1 -17.08 -2.10 -0.02
N LYS A 2 -15.80 -2.17 0.19
CA LYS A 2 -14.88 -1.09 -0.11
C LYS A 2 -13.64 -1.64 -0.81
N MET A 3 -12.97 -0.78 -1.54
CA MET A 3 -11.71 -1.11 -2.18
C MET A 3 -10.58 -0.27 -1.59
N LEU A 4 -9.51 -0.92 -1.19
CA LEU A 4 -8.27 -0.26 -0.80
C LEU A 4 -7.30 -0.35 -1.98
N THR A 5 -6.75 0.81 -2.34
CA THR A 5 -5.67 0.91 -3.31
C THR A 5 -4.42 1.28 -2.54
N LEU A 6 -3.42 0.42 -2.58
CA LEU A 6 -2.13 0.66 -1.93
C LEU A 6 -1.08 0.84 -3.01
N ILE A 7 -0.37 1.96 -2.95
CA ILE A 7 0.74 2.25 -3.85
C ILE A 7 2.00 2.38 -3.00
N CYS A 8 2.98 1.52 -3.23
CA CYS A 8 4.20 1.54 -2.46
C CYS A 8 5.42 1.26 -3.34
N ARG A 9 6.59 1.68 -2.85
CA ARG A 9 7.83 1.41 -3.56
C ARG A 9 8.10 -0.08 -3.64
N GLU A 10 8.81 -0.54 -4.68
CA GLU A 10 9.05 -1.96 -4.91
C GLU A 10 9.77 -2.66 -3.75
N GLY A 11 10.58 -2.01 -2.99
CA GLY A 11 11.35 -2.63 -1.93
C GLY A 11 10.57 -3.09 -0.68
N ILE A 12 9.26 -2.87 -0.60
CA ILE A 12 8.44 -3.24 0.56
C ILE A 12 7.39 -4.31 0.25
N GLU A 13 7.62 -5.11 -0.78
CA GLU A 13 6.66 -6.14 -1.16
C GLU A 13 6.56 -7.26 -0.13
N ASP A 14 7.67 -7.67 0.47
CA ASP A 14 7.66 -8.75 1.44
C ASP A 14 6.88 -8.37 2.70
N GLU A 15 7.08 -7.17 3.21
CA GLU A 15 6.36 -6.65 4.37
C GLU A 15 4.86 -6.52 4.07
N THR A 16 4.52 -6.06 2.88
CA THR A 16 3.12 -5.93 2.46
C THR A 16 2.44 -7.29 2.37
N ARG A 17 3.09 -8.26 1.76
CA ARG A 17 2.56 -9.62 1.67
C ARG A 17 2.40 -10.27 3.03
N ALA A 18 3.36 -10.07 3.92
CA ALA A 18 3.28 -10.59 5.29
C ALA A 18 2.08 -10.01 6.02
N MET A 19 1.83 -8.72 5.88
CA MET A 19 0.66 -8.06 6.47
C MET A 19 -0.65 -8.68 5.95
N LEU A 20 -0.77 -8.85 4.64
CA LEU A 20 -1.96 -9.45 4.04
C LEU A 20 -2.16 -10.90 4.49
N SER A 21 -1.09 -11.66 4.57
CA SER A 21 -1.12 -13.04 5.02
C SER A 21 -1.57 -13.17 6.48
N GLU A 22 -1.08 -12.31 7.35
CA GLU A 22 -1.47 -12.30 8.77
C GLU A 22 -2.96 -12.02 8.95
N LEU A 23 -3.55 -11.25 8.04
CA LEU A 23 -4.99 -10.95 8.05
C LEU A 23 -5.82 -11.99 7.30
N ASN A 24 -5.19 -13.06 6.81
CA ASN A 24 -5.82 -14.09 5.97
C ASN A 24 -6.46 -13.52 4.71
N ILE A 25 -5.89 -12.46 4.16
CA ILE A 25 -6.33 -11.89 2.90
C ILE A 25 -5.54 -12.56 1.78
N THR A 26 -6.24 -13.31 0.94
CA THR A 26 -5.65 -14.07 -0.16
C THR A 26 -6.09 -13.59 -1.54
N GLY A 27 -7.21 -12.86 -1.60
CA GLY A 27 -7.76 -12.36 -2.87
C GLY A 27 -7.42 -10.90 -3.06
N TYR A 28 -6.47 -10.61 -3.95
CA TYR A 28 -6.11 -9.23 -4.32
C TYR A 28 -5.38 -9.24 -5.65
N THR A 29 -5.33 -8.06 -6.27
CA THR A 29 -4.62 -7.87 -7.53
C THR A 29 -3.37 -7.05 -7.29
N VAL A 30 -2.26 -7.45 -7.89
CA VAL A 30 -0.98 -6.76 -7.78
C VAL A 30 -0.52 -6.33 -9.16
N ILE A 31 -0.12 -5.08 -9.29
CA ILE A 31 0.46 -4.55 -10.52
C ILE A 31 1.84 -4.03 -10.18
N SER A 32 2.86 -4.64 -10.78
CA SER A 32 4.25 -4.28 -10.54
C SER A 32 4.75 -3.27 -11.59
N GLY A 33 5.83 -2.57 -11.27
CA GLY A 33 6.52 -1.71 -12.21
C GLY A 33 5.75 -0.45 -12.60
N VAL A 34 4.89 0.04 -11.71
CA VAL A 34 4.10 1.25 -11.96
C VAL A 34 4.97 2.47 -11.72
N LEU A 35 5.01 3.37 -12.69
CA LEU A 35 5.74 4.62 -12.53
C LEU A 35 4.86 5.65 -11.82
N GLY A 36 5.48 6.41 -10.95
CA GLY A 36 4.81 7.50 -10.25
C GLY A 36 5.73 8.68 -10.07
N SER A 37 5.15 9.84 -9.89
CA SER A 37 5.89 11.02 -9.53
C SER A 37 5.25 11.67 -8.30
N GLY A 38 6.08 12.15 -7.40
CA GLY A 38 5.62 12.77 -6.17
C GLY A 38 6.80 13.19 -5.32
N ILE A 39 6.49 13.93 -4.28
CA ILE A 39 7.51 14.37 -3.35
C ILE A 39 7.49 13.43 -2.15
N THR A 40 8.55 12.67 -1.98
CA THR A 40 8.81 11.96 -0.74
C THR A 40 10.09 12.54 -0.17
N GLY A 41 9.97 13.13 0.95
CA GLY A 41 10.91 13.84 1.81
C GLY A 41 12.39 13.95 1.45
N THR A 42 13.01 12.95 0.93
CA THR A 42 14.47 12.95 0.72
C THR A 42 14.90 12.70 -0.70
N VAL A 43 13.97 12.56 -1.62
CA VAL A 43 14.35 12.19 -2.98
C VAL A 43 14.70 13.43 -3.76
N THR A 44 15.96 13.55 -4.08
CA THR A 44 16.44 14.60 -4.93
C THR A 44 16.59 14.06 -6.34
N GLY A 45 15.77 14.53 -7.25
CA GLY A 45 16.04 14.46 -8.66
C GLY A 45 15.80 13.16 -9.41
N LYS A 46 15.33 12.08 -8.77
CA LYS A 46 15.09 10.81 -9.45
C LYS A 46 13.74 10.18 -9.18
N ALA A 47 12.79 10.94 -8.67
CA ALA A 47 11.46 10.40 -8.34
C ALA A 47 10.76 9.76 -9.54
N TRP A 48 11.01 10.26 -10.72
CA TRP A 48 10.39 9.76 -11.95
C TRP A 48 10.95 8.42 -12.43
N THR A 49 12.10 7.98 -11.91
CA THR A 49 12.69 6.69 -12.27
C THR A 49 12.31 5.59 -11.28
N ASP A 50 11.68 5.95 -10.19
CA ASP A 50 11.33 4.99 -9.16
C ASP A 50 10.06 4.24 -9.53
N ARG A 51 10.09 2.94 -9.29
CA ARG A 51 8.97 2.04 -9.59
C ARG A 51 8.20 1.74 -8.33
N ASN A 52 6.89 1.62 -8.50
CA ASN A 52 5.97 1.28 -7.43
C ASN A 52 5.24 -0.02 -7.75
N THR A 53 4.73 -0.64 -6.70
CA THR A 53 3.79 -1.74 -6.81
C THR A 53 2.42 -1.25 -6.34
N LEU A 54 1.38 -1.63 -7.06
CA LEU A 54 0.02 -1.23 -6.75
C LEU A 54 -0.78 -2.47 -6.38
N TYR A 55 -1.49 -2.39 -5.26
CA TYR A 55 -2.37 -3.45 -4.79
C TYR A 55 -3.81 -2.97 -4.83
N LEU A 56 -4.70 -3.81 -5.33
CA LEU A 56 -6.15 -3.57 -5.32
C LEU A 56 -6.79 -4.66 -4.47
N ILE A 57 -7.46 -4.25 -3.38
CA ILE A 57 -8.00 -5.17 -2.40
C ILE A 57 -9.44 -4.77 -2.07
N ALA A 58 -10.40 -5.60 -2.48
CA ALA A 58 -11.81 -5.36 -2.20
C ALA A 58 -12.26 -6.27 -1.05
N LEU A 59 -12.87 -5.70 -0.03
CA LEU A 59 -13.31 -6.41 1.17
C LEU A 59 -14.64 -5.84 1.67
N ASP A 60 -15.34 -6.64 2.47
CA ASP A 60 -16.45 -6.13 3.26
C ASP A 60 -15.95 -5.12 4.30
N ASP A 61 -16.88 -4.38 4.89
CA ASP A 61 -16.53 -3.28 5.79
C ASP A 61 -15.78 -3.74 7.05
N ALA A 62 -16.14 -4.88 7.61
CA ALA A 62 -15.49 -5.38 8.82
C ALA A 62 -14.04 -5.79 8.57
N HIS A 63 -13.78 -6.50 7.48
CA HIS A 63 -12.42 -6.89 7.11
C HIS A 63 -11.60 -5.67 6.64
N MET A 64 -12.24 -4.73 5.95
CA MET A 64 -11.57 -3.52 5.52
C MET A 64 -11.09 -2.68 6.71
N ALA A 65 -11.88 -2.59 7.78
CA ALA A 65 -11.46 -1.86 8.98
C ALA A 65 -10.15 -2.43 9.56
N LYS A 66 -10.04 -3.75 9.60
CA LYS A 66 -8.80 -4.42 10.07
C LYS A 66 -7.63 -4.16 9.14
N LEU A 67 -7.86 -4.18 7.85
CA LEU A 67 -6.81 -3.90 6.86
C LEU A 67 -6.32 -2.46 6.98
N VAL A 68 -7.22 -1.50 7.14
CA VAL A 68 -6.86 -0.09 7.31
C VAL A 68 -5.96 0.10 8.53
N ASP A 69 -6.30 -0.52 9.66
CA ASP A 69 -5.46 -0.44 10.85
C ASP A 69 -4.08 -1.04 10.62
N ALA A 70 -3.99 -2.19 9.97
CA ALA A 70 -2.73 -2.84 9.65
C ALA A 70 -1.87 -2.00 8.69
N VAL A 71 -2.50 -1.38 7.70
CA VAL A 71 -1.82 -0.49 6.75
C VAL A 71 -1.22 0.72 7.49
N ARG A 72 -1.97 1.32 8.40
CA ARG A 72 -1.48 2.45 9.20
C ARG A 72 -0.30 2.05 10.08
N GLU A 73 -0.37 0.88 10.71
CA GLU A 73 0.73 0.38 11.53
C GLU A 73 1.98 0.09 10.69
N LEU A 74 1.81 -0.51 9.52
CA LEU A 74 2.93 -0.76 8.62
C LEU A 74 3.57 0.55 8.16
N HIS A 75 2.78 1.54 7.79
CA HIS A 75 3.30 2.86 7.42
C HIS A 75 4.11 3.48 8.56
N THR A 76 3.59 3.46 9.78
CA THR A 76 4.30 4.00 10.94
C THR A 76 5.65 3.31 11.14
N ARG A 77 5.68 1.98 11.03
CA ARG A 77 6.91 1.21 11.17
C ARG A 77 7.92 1.54 10.08
N LEU A 78 7.46 1.65 8.83
CA LEU A 78 8.33 1.98 7.70
C LEU A 78 8.95 3.36 7.84
N VAL A 79 8.18 4.34 8.33
CA VAL A 79 8.71 5.69 8.60
C VAL A 79 9.76 5.64 9.71
N GLN A 80 9.51 4.90 10.79
CA GLN A 80 10.46 4.73 11.87
C GLN A 80 11.76 4.08 11.40
N GLU A 81 11.66 3.06 10.57
CA GLU A 81 12.82 2.37 9.99
C GLU A 81 13.58 3.24 8.99
N ASN A 82 12.96 4.32 8.52
CA ASN A 82 13.56 5.30 7.63
C ASN A 82 13.94 6.59 8.35
N ASP A 83 14.38 6.46 9.61
CA ASP A 83 14.84 7.57 10.45
C ASP A 83 13.81 8.70 10.61
N GLY A 84 12.52 8.36 10.62
CA GLY A 84 11.43 9.31 10.73
C GLY A 84 11.07 10.03 9.44
N HIS A 85 11.74 9.71 8.33
CA HIS A 85 11.43 10.29 7.03
C HIS A 85 10.29 9.54 6.35
N GLU A 86 9.48 10.28 5.60
CA GLU A 86 8.37 9.72 4.83
C GLU A 86 8.88 8.70 3.80
N VAL A 87 8.07 7.68 3.56
CA VAL A 87 8.34 6.65 2.55
C VAL A 87 7.25 6.70 1.48
N ARG A 88 7.54 6.16 0.29
CA ARG A 88 6.54 6.04 -0.76
C ARG A 88 5.59 4.90 -0.43
N PHE A 89 4.51 5.26 0.22
CA PHE A 89 3.50 4.34 0.71
C PHE A 89 2.20 5.11 0.88
N LYS A 90 1.27 4.94 -0.05
CA LYS A 90 -0.01 5.64 -0.05
C LYS A 90 -1.14 4.63 -0.16
N ALA A 91 -2.16 4.83 0.63
CA ALA A 91 -3.34 3.97 0.59
C ALA A 91 -4.60 4.82 0.55
N PHE A 92 -5.55 4.38 -0.25
CA PHE A 92 -6.85 5.03 -0.42
C PHE A 92 -7.93 3.98 -0.25
N VAL A 93 -9.01 4.36 0.41
CA VAL A 93 -10.19 3.51 0.54
C VAL A 93 -11.38 4.23 -0.09
N GLN A 94 -12.12 3.51 -0.90
CA GLN A 94 -13.31 4.07 -1.54
C GLN A 94 -14.42 3.02 -1.58
N PRO A 95 -15.70 3.44 -1.62
CA PRO A 95 -16.78 2.50 -1.83
C PRO A 95 -16.67 1.80 -3.18
N CYS A 96 -17.04 0.54 -3.24
CA CYS A 96 -17.09 -0.18 -4.50
C CYS A 96 -18.26 -1.16 -4.51
N GLU A 97 -18.62 -1.57 -5.70
CA GLU A 97 -19.71 -2.51 -5.92
C GLU A 97 -19.23 -3.59 -6.87
N MET A 98 -19.37 -4.86 -6.47
CA MET A 98 -19.02 -5.99 -7.32
C MET A 98 -20.23 -6.31 -8.20
N ILE A 99 -20.05 -6.24 -9.50
CA ILE A 99 -21.14 -6.46 -10.46
C ILE A 99 -21.06 -7.81 -11.19
N VAL A 100 -19.97 -8.53 -11.04
CA VAL A 100 -19.79 -9.87 -11.61
C VAL A 100 -19.16 -10.79 -10.58
#